data_c8d7bd08a408a854c5ed5003dd1b89c5
#
_entry.id   c8d7bd08a408a854c5ed5003dd1b89c5
#
_cell.length_a   1.000
_cell.length_b   1.000
_cell.length_c   1.000
_cell.angle_alpha   90.00
_cell.angle_beta   90.00
_cell.angle_gamma   90.00
#
_symmetry.space_group_name_H-M   'P 1'
#
loop_
_entity.id
_entity.type
_entity.pdbx_description
1 polymer ?
#
loop_
_entity_poly.entity_id
_entity_poly.type
_entity_poly.pdbx_seq_one_letter_code
_entity_poly.pdbx_strand_id
1 'polypeptide(L)'
;KITALYCRISLEDGGDNESMSISNQKLMLRDFAEKNGMFQYEYYVDDGYTGRNFNRPSFQRMIADIQAGKIGCVITKDLSRLGRNYIEAGSYIEIFFPKHNVRYIAITDGVDSLTRQEMDITPFKNILNDMYSRDISKKVLAGRMTRSRQGKFCGGQPPLGLMRDPEDKGHLIR
;
A
#
# COMPACT_ATOMS: atom_id res chain seq x y z
N LYS A 1 -2.52 -26.50 -4.95
CA LYS A 1 -1.90 -25.25 -4.44
C LYS A 1 -2.88 -24.58 -3.49
N ILE A 2 -2.37 -24.08 -2.36
CA ILE A 2 -3.19 -23.41 -1.35
C ILE A 2 -3.39 -21.91 -1.69
N THR A 3 -4.35 -21.30 -1.03
CA THR A 3 -4.60 -19.85 -1.05
C THR A 3 -3.95 -19.19 0.17
N ALA A 4 -3.11 -18.17 -0.04
CA ALA A 4 -2.54 -17.38 1.03
C ALA A 4 -3.47 -16.23 1.40
N LEU A 5 -3.92 -16.18 2.64
CA LEU A 5 -4.71 -15.09 3.20
C LEU A 5 -3.77 -14.15 3.98
N TYR A 6 -3.38 -13.05 3.34
CA TYR A 6 -2.40 -12.14 3.91
C TYR A 6 -3.06 -10.97 4.65
N CYS A 7 -2.76 -10.87 5.94
CA CYS A 7 -3.24 -9.81 6.83
C CYS A 7 -2.07 -8.96 7.34
N ARG A 8 -2.24 -7.64 7.40
CA ARG A 8 -1.25 -6.72 7.96
C ARG A 8 -1.91 -5.53 8.66
N ILE A 9 -1.35 -5.18 9.82
CA ILE A 9 -1.60 -3.90 10.49
C ILE A 9 -0.28 -3.28 10.88
N SER A 10 -0.17 -1.96 10.78
CA SER A 10 1.00 -1.23 11.26
C SER A 10 0.70 -0.55 12.60
N LEU A 11 1.72 -0.41 13.45
CA LEU A 11 1.63 0.35 14.70
C LEU A 11 1.15 1.80 14.51
N GLU A 12 1.35 2.36 13.32
CA GLU A 12 0.88 3.71 12.96
C GLU A 12 -0.64 3.77 12.71
N ASP A 13 -1.28 2.63 12.43
CA ASP A 13 -2.72 2.51 12.11
C ASP A 13 -3.53 2.15 13.37
N GLY A 14 -2.87 1.86 14.50
CA GLY A 14 -3.48 1.30 15.69
C GLY A 14 -3.69 2.27 16.84
N GLY A 15 -4.92 2.32 17.34
CA GLY A 15 -5.27 2.56 18.72
C GLY A 15 -5.60 1.22 19.38
N ASP A 16 -6.15 1.20 20.58
CA ASP A 16 -6.44 0.03 21.45
C ASP A 16 -7.24 -1.16 20.82
N ASN A 17 -7.49 -1.14 19.50
CA ASN A 17 -8.29 -2.12 18.74
C ASN A 17 -7.50 -2.92 17.69
N GLU A 18 -6.16 -3.03 17.77
CA GLU A 18 -5.33 -3.69 16.75
C GLU A 18 -5.66 -5.18 16.56
N SER A 19 -5.82 -5.93 17.64
CA SER A 19 -6.17 -7.36 17.58
C SER A 19 -7.55 -7.60 16.93
N MET A 20 -8.52 -6.72 17.18
CA MET A 20 -9.83 -6.76 16.54
C MET A 20 -9.75 -6.55 15.02
N SER A 21 -8.85 -5.68 14.57
CA SER A 21 -8.69 -5.40 13.14
C SER A 21 -8.03 -6.56 12.37
N ILE A 22 -7.07 -7.29 12.95
CA ILE A 22 -6.53 -8.53 12.35
C ILE A 22 -7.61 -9.62 12.31
N SER A 23 -8.38 -9.80 13.38
CA SER A 23 -9.47 -10.78 13.45
C SER A 23 -10.53 -10.49 12.39
N ASN A 24 -10.90 -9.23 12.20
CA ASN A 24 -11.85 -8.81 11.16
C ASN A 24 -11.29 -9.04 9.75
N GLN A 25 -9.99 -8.78 9.52
CA GLN A 25 -9.36 -9.10 8.24
C GLN A 25 -9.41 -10.62 7.98
N LYS A 26 -9.00 -11.45 8.94
CA LYS A 26 -9.04 -12.91 8.81
C LYS A 26 -10.44 -13.42 8.46
N LEU A 27 -11.46 -12.92 9.16
CA LEU A 27 -12.85 -13.28 8.90
C LEU A 27 -13.25 -12.92 7.47
N MET A 28 -13.01 -11.68 7.05
CA MET A 28 -13.34 -11.20 5.70
C MET A 28 -12.64 -12.00 4.61
N LEU A 29 -11.34 -12.28 4.76
CA LEU A 29 -10.57 -13.02 3.78
C LEU A 29 -11.03 -14.48 3.68
N ARG A 30 -11.32 -15.12 4.82
CA ARG A 30 -11.87 -16.47 4.88
C ARG A 30 -13.22 -16.55 4.17
N ASP A 31 -14.15 -15.69 4.55
CA ASP A 31 -15.51 -15.69 4.00
C ASP A 31 -15.49 -15.46 2.48
N PHE A 32 -14.57 -14.61 2.00
CA PHE A 32 -14.37 -14.42 0.57
C PHE A 32 -13.79 -15.67 -0.11
N ALA A 33 -12.76 -16.30 0.48
CA ALA A 33 -12.14 -17.49 -0.05
C ALA A 33 -13.16 -18.64 -0.15
N GLU A 34 -13.92 -18.91 0.92
CA GLU A 34 -14.94 -19.96 0.98
C GLU A 34 -16.07 -19.73 -0.03
N LYS A 35 -16.58 -18.49 -0.16
CA LYS A 35 -17.58 -18.11 -1.16
C LYS A 35 -17.12 -18.34 -2.61
N ASN A 36 -15.81 -18.26 -2.85
CA ASN A 36 -15.20 -18.49 -4.17
C ASN A 36 -14.64 -19.92 -4.35
N GLY A 37 -14.98 -20.85 -3.47
CA GLY A 37 -14.59 -22.28 -3.59
C GLY A 37 -13.13 -22.56 -3.23
N MET A 38 -12.45 -21.61 -2.55
CA MET A 38 -11.06 -21.74 -2.14
C MET A 38 -10.95 -22.22 -0.70
N PHE A 39 -11.21 -23.53 -0.48
CA PHE A 39 -11.28 -24.13 0.87
C PHE A 39 -9.91 -24.47 1.48
N GLN A 40 -8.86 -24.58 0.66
CA GLN A 40 -7.50 -24.83 1.13
C GLN A 40 -6.74 -23.51 1.22
N TYR A 41 -6.67 -22.95 2.42
CA TYR A 41 -5.99 -21.67 2.67
C TYR A 41 -5.12 -21.70 3.93
N GLU A 42 -4.13 -20.78 3.95
CA GLU A 42 -3.26 -20.54 5.10
C GLU A 42 -3.16 -19.03 5.37
N TYR A 43 -3.11 -18.66 6.66
CA TYR A 43 -2.94 -17.27 7.08
C TYR A 43 -1.46 -16.88 7.17
N TYR A 44 -1.15 -15.72 6.58
CA TYR A 44 0.11 -15.03 6.70
C TYR A 44 -0.16 -13.68 7.36
N VAL A 45 0.32 -13.48 8.60
CA VAL A 45 -0.04 -12.32 9.42
C VAL A 45 1.20 -11.58 9.85
N ASP A 46 1.28 -10.30 9.50
CA ASP A 46 2.29 -9.36 9.97
C ASP A 46 1.61 -8.26 10.79
N ASP A 47 1.53 -8.48 12.12
CA ASP A 47 0.98 -7.53 13.07
C ASP A 47 2.08 -6.59 13.57
N GLY A 48 1.79 -5.28 13.62
CA GLY A 48 2.74 -4.25 14.03
C GLY A 48 3.80 -3.87 12.96
N TYR A 49 3.73 -4.43 11.76
CA TYR A 49 4.71 -4.15 10.71
C TYR A 49 4.25 -3.05 9.75
N THR A 50 5.16 -2.10 9.45
CA THR A 50 4.89 -1.02 8.50
C THR A 50 4.66 -1.55 7.08
N GLY A 51 3.79 -0.87 6.32
CA GLY A 51 3.61 -1.14 4.90
C GLY A 51 4.66 -0.51 3.98
N ARG A 52 5.64 0.22 4.53
CA ARG A 52 6.63 0.98 3.75
C ARG A 52 7.73 0.11 3.13
N ASN A 53 7.98 -1.06 3.71
CA ASN A 53 8.92 -2.04 3.18
C ASN A 53 8.31 -3.45 3.21
N PHE A 54 8.98 -4.40 2.56
CA PHE A 54 8.57 -5.79 2.48
C PHE A 54 9.41 -6.72 3.38
N ASN A 55 10.22 -6.16 4.27
CA ASN A 55 11.03 -6.92 5.23
C ASN A 55 10.17 -7.32 6.44
N ARG A 56 9.18 -8.18 6.19
CA ARG A 56 8.17 -8.66 7.14
C ARG A 56 8.20 -10.19 7.18
N PRO A 57 8.26 -10.82 8.36
CA PRO A 57 8.47 -12.26 8.49
C PRO A 57 7.44 -13.12 7.74
N SER A 58 6.14 -12.84 7.93
CA SER A 58 5.10 -13.64 7.28
C SER A 58 5.01 -13.36 5.79
N PHE A 59 5.28 -12.12 5.34
CA PHE A 59 5.39 -11.81 3.93
C PHE A 59 6.54 -12.58 3.28
N GLN A 60 7.74 -12.59 3.89
CA GLN A 60 8.88 -13.33 3.37
C GLN A 60 8.62 -14.84 3.33
N ARG A 61 7.95 -15.40 4.36
CA ARG A 61 7.51 -16.81 4.37
C ARG A 61 6.54 -17.07 3.20
N MET A 62 5.58 -16.21 2.98
CA MET A 62 4.65 -16.32 1.84
C MET A 62 5.38 -16.31 0.49
N ILE A 63 6.37 -15.42 0.32
CA ILE A 63 7.18 -15.37 -0.90
C ILE A 63 7.97 -16.66 -1.11
N ALA A 64 8.58 -17.22 -0.05
CA ALA A 64 9.29 -18.50 -0.11
C ALA A 64 8.34 -19.65 -0.49
N ASP A 65 7.13 -19.70 0.07
CA ASP A 65 6.12 -20.71 -0.27
C ASP A 65 5.58 -20.55 -1.70
N ILE A 66 5.51 -19.32 -2.23
CA ILE A 66 5.20 -19.06 -3.64
C ILE A 66 6.32 -19.62 -4.54
N GLN A 67 7.57 -19.34 -4.21
CA GLN A 67 8.73 -19.84 -4.97
C GLN A 67 8.81 -21.38 -4.94
N ALA A 68 8.42 -21.98 -3.83
CA ALA A 68 8.31 -23.43 -3.69
C ALA A 68 7.09 -24.04 -4.44
N GLY A 69 6.26 -23.19 -5.10
CA GLY A 69 5.09 -23.64 -5.86
C GLY A 69 3.91 -24.11 -5.03
N LYS A 70 3.91 -23.87 -3.71
CA LYS A 70 2.82 -24.29 -2.80
C LYS A 70 1.59 -23.41 -2.94
N ILE A 71 1.76 -22.10 -3.16
CA ILE A 71 0.68 -21.10 -3.23
C ILE A 71 0.23 -20.93 -4.70
N GLY A 72 -1.07 -20.86 -4.90
CA GLY A 72 -1.68 -20.58 -6.21
C GLY A 72 -2.47 -19.28 -6.26
N CYS A 73 -2.85 -18.75 -5.09
CA CYS A 73 -3.59 -17.49 -4.96
C CYS A 73 -3.15 -16.75 -3.72
N VAL A 74 -3.06 -15.41 -3.80
CA VAL A 74 -2.85 -14.51 -2.66
C VAL A 74 -4.05 -13.58 -2.56
N ILE A 75 -4.67 -13.50 -1.37
CA ILE A 75 -5.80 -12.61 -1.11
C ILE A 75 -5.42 -11.63 -0.01
N THR A 76 -5.69 -10.35 -0.23
CA THR A 76 -5.57 -9.27 0.75
C THR A 76 -6.90 -8.53 0.90
N LYS A 77 -7.09 -7.82 2.01
CA LYS A 77 -8.24 -6.94 2.16
C LYS A 77 -8.22 -5.84 1.09
N ASP A 78 -7.11 -5.14 0.98
CA ASP A 78 -6.85 -4.05 0.06
C ASP A 78 -5.36 -4.04 -0.35
N LEU A 79 -5.01 -3.25 -1.37
CA LEU A 79 -3.64 -3.12 -1.87
C LEU A 79 -2.67 -2.60 -0.82
N SER A 80 -3.13 -1.75 0.10
CA SER A 80 -2.28 -1.20 1.16
C SER A 80 -1.80 -2.26 2.14
N ARG A 81 -2.54 -3.38 2.28
CA ARG A 81 -2.13 -4.54 3.10
C ARG A 81 -0.94 -5.25 2.47
N LEU A 82 -0.91 -5.38 1.15
CA LEU A 82 0.26 -5.91 0.46
C LEU A 82 1.48 -4.98 0.67
N GLY A 83 1.35 -3.70 0.36
CA GLY A 83 2.40 -2.71 0.60
C GLY A 83 1.94 -1.29 0.32
N ARG A 84 2.49 -0.33 1.08
CA ARG A 84 2.30 1.12 0.84
C ARG A 84 3.31 1.67 -0.16
N ASN A 85 4.42 0.96 -0.38
CA ASN A 85 5.33 1.25 -1.48
C ASN A 85 4.75 0.65 -2.76
N TYR A 86 4.10 1.50 -3.55
CA TYR A 86 3.38 1.09 -4.76
C TYR A 86 4.33 0.59 -5.88
N ILE A 87 5.59 1.04 -5.93
CA ILE A 87 6.58 0.55 -6.89
C ILE A 87 6.90 -0.91 -6.61
N GLU A 88 7.22 -1.23 -5.36
CA GLU A 88 7.50 -2.60 -4.94
C GLU A 88 6.24 -3.47 -4.99
N ALA A 89 5.09 -2.99 -4.51
CA ALA A 89 3.83 -3.72 -4.58
C ALA A 89 3.43 -4.02 -6.03
N GLY A 90 3.58 -3.04 -6.93
CA GLY A 90 3.38 -3.21 -8.37
C GLY A 90 4.31 -4.27 -8.96
N SER A 91 5.58 -4.27 -8.60
CA SER A 91 6.54 -5.30 -9.03
C SER A 91 6.12 -6.71 -8.61
N TYR A 92 5.59 -6.88 -7.40
CA TYR A 92 5.04 -8.17 -6.98
C TYR A 92 3.80 -8.56 -7.80
N ILE A 93 2.88 -7.65 -8.02
CA ILE A 93 1.61 -7.93 -8.70
C ILE A 93 1.79 -8.12 -10.20
N GLU A 94 2.62 -7.28 -10.84
CA GLU A 94 2.77 -7.29 -12.30
C GLU A 94 3.83 -8.26 -12.81
N ILE A 95 4.86 -8.57 -11.99
CA ILE A 95 6.00 -9.39 -12.41
C ILE A 95 6.09 -10.67 -11.60
N PHE A 96 6.19 -10.57 -10.27
CA PHE A 96 6.51 -11.72 -9.44
C PHE A 96 5.38 -12.75 -9.39
N PHE A 97 4.15 -12.35 -9.08
CA PHE A 97 3.01 -13.28 -9.00
C PHE A 97 2.70 -13.94 -10.35
N PRO A 98 2.62 -13.21 -11.48
CA PRO A 98 2.43 -13.83 -12.80
C PRO A 98 3.55 -14.80 -13.17
N LYS A 99 4.82 -14.48 -12.88
CA LYS A 99 5.95 -15.36 -13.12
C LYS A 99 5.82 -16.73 -12.43
N HIS A 100 5.17 -16.78 -11.26
CA HIS A 100 4.96 -18.00 -10.49
C HIS A 100 3.56 -18.62 -10.69
N ASN A 101 2.77 -18.08 -11.63
CA ASN A 101 1.37 -18.47 -11.87
C ASN A 101 0.52 -18.37 -10.59
N VAL A 102 0.64 -17.26 -9.88
CA VAL A 102 -0.10 -16.93 -8.66
C VAL A 102 -1.12 -15.85 -8.98
N ARG A 103 -2.40 -16.14 -8.69
CA ARG A 103 -3.49 -15.16 -8.74
C ARG A 103 -3.37 -14.20 -7.57
N TYR A 104 -3.59 -12.91 -7.80
CA TYR A 104 -3.67 -11.91 -6.73
C TYR A 104 -5.05 -11.26 -6.68
N ILE A 105 -5.62 -11.15 -5.47
CA ILE A 105 -6.93 -10.53 -5.24
C ILE A 105 -6.82 -9.51 -4.10
N ALA A 106 -7.30 -8.27 -4.34
CA ALA A 106 -7.52 -7.26 -3.30
C ALA A 106 -9.04 -6.98 -3.24
N ILE A 107 -9.70 -7.45 -2.17
CA ILE A 107 -11.17 -7.52 -2.11
C ILE A 107 -11.81 -6.15 -2.21
N THR A 108 -11.39 -5.22 -1.33
CA THR A 108 -12.01 -3.88 -1.22
C THR A 108 -11.73 -3.01 -2.44
N ASP A 109 -10.58 -3.21 -3.09
CA ASP A 109 -10.17 -2.45 -4.28
C ASP A 109 -10.73 -3.06 -5.57
N GLY A 110 -11.41 -4.22 -5.51
CA GLY A 110 -11.96 -4.90 -6.68
C GLY A 110 -10.90 -5.40 -7.66
N VAL A 111 -9.66 -5.63 -7.18
CA VAL A 111 -8.54 -6.08 -8.02
C VAL A 111 -8.51 -7.61 -8.03
N ASP A 112 -8.48 -8.18 -9.23
CA ASP A 112 -8.31 -9.62 -9.45
C ASP A 112 -7.44 -9.86 -10.69
N SER A 113 -6.30 -10.50 -10.50
CA SER A 113 -5.35 -10.73 -11.59
C SER A 113 -5.79 -11.79 -12.61
N LEU A 114 -6.84 -12.59 -12.33
CA LEU A 114 -7.39 -13.57 -13.31
C LEU A 114 -8.32 -12.93 -14.32
N THR A 115 -9.04 -11.87 -13.98
CA THR A 115 -9.91 -11.14 -14.92
C THR A 115 -9.12 -10.45 -16.03
N ARG A 116 -7.83 -10.79 -16.13
CA ARG A 116 -6.78 -10.25 -16.99
C ARG A 116 -6.81 -10.70 -18.46
N GLN A 117 -7.84 -11.33 -18.96
CA GLN A 117 -7.83 -11.68 -20.41
C GLN A 117 -7.94 -10.46 -21.34
N GLU A 118 -8.30 -9.29 -20.81
CA GLU A 118 -8.22 -7.99 -21.50
C GLU A 118 -7.91 -6.88 -20.48
N MET A 119 -6.80 -7.01 -19.74
CA MET A 119 -6.54 -6.01 -18.72
C MET A 119 -6.19 -4.65 -19.31
N ASP A 120 -7.16 -3.82 -19.22
CA ASP A 120 -6.90 -2.41 -18.98
C ASP A 120 -6.26 -2.25 -17.58
N ILE A 121 -4.93 -2.16 -17.54
CA ILE A 121 -4.13 -1.89 -16.32
C ILE A 121 -4.52 -0.51 -15.74
N THR A 122 -5.35 0.23 -16.43
CA THR A 122 -5.76 1.60 -16.11
C THR A 122 -6.41 1.73 -14.74
N PRO A 123 -7.35 0.86 -14.28
CA PRO A 123 -7.90 0.97 -12.93
C PRO A 123 -6.84 0.80 -11.85
N PHE A 124 -5.91 -0.14 -12.03
CA PHE A 124 -4.81 -0.36 -11.10
C PHE A 124 -3.82 0.81 -11.09
N LYS A 125 -3.40 1.29 -12.28
CA LYS A 125 -2.58 2.50 -12.40
C LYS A 125 -3.26 3.73 -11.80
N ASN A 126 -4.56 3.85 -11.94
CA ASN A 126 -5.31 4.97 -11.36
C ASN A 126 -5.33 4.90 -9.83
N ILE A 127 -5.56 3.72 -9.24
CA ILE A 127 -5.47 3.53 -7.78
C ILE A 127 -4.06 3.84 -7.27
N LEU A 128 -3.02 3.35 -7.96
CA LEU A 128 -1.64 3.65 -7.63
C LEU A 128 -1.31 5.14 -7.74
N ASN A 129 -1.77 5.80 -8.80
CA ASN A 129 -1.58 7.24 -9.01
C ASN A 129 -2.31 8.07 -7.95
N ASP A 130 -3.51 7.67 -7.55
CA ASP A 130 -4.27 8.30 -6.46
C ASP A 130 -3.56 8.15 -5.11
N MET A 131 -3.05 6.96 -4.81
CA MET A 131 -2.28 6.72 -3.58
C MET A 131 -0.99 7.55 -3.58
N TYR A 132 -0.29 7.63 -4.72
CA TYR A 132 0.91 8.47 -4.91
C TYR A 132 0.62 9.95 -4.71
N SER A 133 -0.43 10.44 -5.35
CA SER A 133 -0.86 11.84 -5.25
C SER A 133 -1.21 12.22 -3.80
N ARG A 134 -1.89 11.34 -3.08
CA ARG A 134 -2.23 11.53 -1.64
C ARG A 134 -0.97 11.54 -0.77
N ASP A 135 0.00 10.67 -1.02
CA ASP A 135 1.24 10.60 -0.24
C ASP A 135 2.11 11.84 -0.50
N ILE A 136 2.25 12.26 -1.77
CA ILE A 136 2.91 13.52 -2.13
C ILE A 136 2.22 14.71 -1.46
N SER A 137 0.90 14.82 -1.53
CA SER A 137 0.14 15.90 -0.90
C SER A 137 0.41 15.99 0.60
N LYS A 138 0.39 14.85 1.31
CA LYS A 138 0.72 14.79 2.75
C LYS A 138 2.15 15.26 3.03
N LYS A 139 3.13 14.82 2.24
CA LYS A 139 4.53 15.21 2.38
C LYS A 139 4.76 16.70 2.12
N VAL A 140 4.13 17.23 1.06
CA VAL A 140 4.19 18.65 0.72
C VAL A 140 3.54 19.48 1.82
N LEU A 141 2.37 19.07 2.33
CA LEU A 141 1.69 19.77 3.41
C LEU A 141 2.52 19.80 4.70
N ALA A 142 3.09 18.66 5.08
CA ALA A 142 3.97 18.57 6.24
C ALA A 142 5.22 19.47 6.09
N GLY A 143 5.85 19.47 4.92
CA GLY A 143 6.98 20.34 4.62
C GLY A 143 6.61 21.83 4.65
N ARG A 144 5.43 22.19 4.13
CA ARG A 144 4.92 23.58 4.21
C ARG A 144 4.63 24.00 5.65
N MET A 145 3.99 23.13 6.44
CA MET A 145 3.72 23.42 7.86
C MET A 145 5.01 23.62 8.66
N THR A 146 6.03 22.78 8.43
CA THR A 146 7.30 22.91 9.10
C THR A 146 7.98 24.25 8.77
N ARG A 147 8.02 24.63 7.49
CA ARG A 147 8.59 25.92 7.06
C ARG A 147 7.79 27.12 7.59
N SER A 148 6.46 27.04 7.56
CA SER A 148 5.59 28.09 8.10
C SER A 148 5.80 28.29 9.61
N ARG A 149 5.96 27.21 10.38
CA ARG A 149 6.29 27.28 11.81
C ARG A 149 7.66 27.91 12.08
N GLN A 150 8.58 27.81 11.12
CA GLN A 150 9.90 28.47 11.16
C GLN A 150 9.84 29.93 10.68
N GLY A 151 8.65 30.49 10.41
CA GLY A 151 8.49 31.84 9.90
C GLY A 151 8.90 32.03 8.43
N LYS A 152 9.12 30.93 7.68
CA LYS A 152 9.55 31.01 6.28
C LYS A 152 8.36 31.20 5.34
N PHE A 153 8.58 32.04 4.32
CA PHE A 153 7.58 32.25 3.27
C PHE A 153 7.37 30.98 2.43
N CYS A 154 6.13 30.51 2.39
CA CYS A 154 5.73 29.27 1.71
C CYS A 154 4.82 29.49 0.49
N GLY A 155 4.58 30.75 0.10
CA GLY A 155 3.76 31.13 -1.06
C GLY A 155 4.48 30.92 -2.40
N GLY A 156 3.70 30.89 -3.49
CA GLY A 156 4.26 30.82 -4.85
C GLY A 156 4.95 32.11 -5.28
N GLN A 157 4.23 33.26 -5.18
CA GLN A 157 4.76 34.57 -5.50
C GLN A 157 4.78 35.47 -4.25
N PRO A 158 5.81 36.31 -4.08
CA PRO A 158 5.84 37.32 -3.02
C PRO A 158 4.68 38.30 -3.19
N PRO A 159 4.15 38.89 -2.09
CA PRO A 159 3.22 40.00 -2.13
C PRO A 159 3.85 41.23 -2.81
N LEU A 160 2.98 42.12 -3.33
CA LEU A 160 3.41 43.38 -3.97
C LEU A 160 4.33 44.21 -3.03
N GLY A 161 5.48 44.65 -3.56
CA GLY A 161 6.46 45.41 -2.81
C GLY A 161 7.45 44.56 -2.00
N LEU A 162 7.40 43.26 -2.10
CA LEU A 162 8.35 42.32 -1.49
C LEU A 162 8.98 41.43 -2.57
N MET A 163 10.23 41.03 -2.36
CA MET A 163 10.92 40.03 -3.17
C MET A 163 11.51 38.93 -2.29
N ARG A 164 11.83 37.79 -2.89
CA ARG A 164 12.54 36.74 -2.17
C ARG A 164 13.99 37.14 -1.99
N ASP A 165 14.52 36.90 -0.80
CA ASP A 165 15.94 37.06 -0.53
C ASP A 165 16.76 36.13 -1.45
N PRO A 166 17.76 36.62 -2.20
CA PRO A 166 18.63 35.81 -3.04
C PRO A 166 19.38 34.72 -2.28
N GLU A 167 19.75 35.01 -1.01
CA GLU A 167 20.52 34.11 -0.16
C GLU A 167 19.62 33.11 0.61
N ASP A 168 18.43 33.55 1.05
CA ASP A 168 17.43 32.66 1.68
C ASP A 168 16.03 32.81 1.03
N LYS A 169 15.73 31.97 0.08
CA LYS A 169 14.43 31.95 -0.64
C LYS A 169 13.19 31.79 0.28
N GLY A 170 13.40 31.44 1.53
CA GLY A 170 12.36 31.39 2.55
C GLY A 170 12.11 32.73 3.24
N HIS A 171 12.92 33.75 2.96
CA HIS A 171 12.82 35.11 3.52
C HIS A 171 12.29 36.08 2.46
N LEU A 172 11.56 37.12 2.92
CA LEU A 172 11.09 38.18 2.05
C LEU A 172 11.78 39.47 2.45
N ILE A 173 12.30 40.21 1.45
CA ILE A 173 12.93 41.51 1.59
C ILE A 173 12.15 42.55 0.76
N ARG A 174 12.34 43.82 1.11
CA ARG A 174 11.79 44.96 0.34
C ARG A 174 12.69 45.35 -0.79
#